data_18628bddeba371c811c97d40f1678a76
#
_entry.id   18628bddeba371c811c97d40f1678a76
#
_cell.length_a   1.000
_cell.length_b   1.000
_cell.length_c   1.000
_cell.angle_alpha   90.00
_cell.angle_beta   90.00
_cell.angle_gamma   90.00
#
_symmetry.space_group_name_H-M   'P 1'
#
loop_
_entity.id
_entity.type
_entity.pdbx_description
1 polymer ?
#
loop_
_entity_poly.entity_id
_entity_poly.type
_entity_poly.pdbx_seq_one_letter_code
_entity_poly.pdbx_strand_id
1 'polypeptide(L)'
;MCRLRLFRVFLVIALIQLSPITQKLSPVYAQFNTDRLVMIGRSALYYEDYVLSIQYFNQAISMKPWLYEPWFFRGVAKFYLDDFRGAESDCSEAIERNPYVINAYELRGLCRINQKKYREAISDYDRALRYNPDNQGLWHNRILCLIQEKNYDLALAQIDTMSARWSKYARAYAMQAEVYLLKKDTTKAVKSLDKSLELDPYDGGIWAERAVISLARQKWKEGEDFLTKSIHLLPKHSGNYINRALTRFNQNNLRAAIRDYSKVIEEYPNFWFGLQHRASCYRRLGNTKQAELDEFRILKAQMDKHYGKQPRLSKKQMRKRSDIDPDKYNQLVVADEQEVEHEYKSDYRGRVQNRKTDVALLPMYALTFIQPQNSVKVDTPFENSVDAFNQTSGSRTIYLSCDQATVGESRMKRTFEYIDSLSTIIDQAKTTAKVAPLLLLRAVAYASIQNFDNAIDDLSICLQIDSTSSLAYWQRAVCQAKINEFNASEGTNIDLKSANVLGDLSDAIALAPQNSYLYYNRGNLYALRGDYQRAIADYSQALTLNQDLAEAWYNRGLSKIFAKHVEEGVEDLSKAGELGLYQAYSVIKKYREK
;
A
#
# COMPACT_ATOMS: atom_id res chain seq x y z
N MET A 1 34.97 36.09 58.54
CA MET A 1 34.66 36.27 57.12
C MET A 1 34.43 34.96 56.33
N CYS A 2 34.87 33.81 56.84
CA CYS A 2 34.71 32.52 56.11
C CYS A 2 33.30 31.89 56.20
N ARG A 3 32.56 32.13 57.31
CA ARG A 3 31.19 31.57 57.48
C ARG A 3 30.11 32.29 56.65
N LEU A 4 30.28 33.55 56.28
CA LEU A 4 29.33 34.27 55.44
C LEU A 4 29.42 33.90 53.94
N ARG A 5 30.58 33.43 53.47
CA ARG A 5 30.75 32.99 52.08
C ARG A 5 30.15 31.59 51.86
N LEU A 6 30.24 30.68 52.83
CA LEU A 6 29.56 29.36 52.72
C LEU A 6 28.01 29.49 52.73
N PHE A 7 27.45 30.43 53.52
CA PHE A 7 26.01 30.63 53.56
C PHE A 7 25.45 31.21 52.26
N ARG A 8 26.23 32.08 51.57
CA ARG A 8 25.85 32.59 50.23
C ARG A 8 25.95 31.54 49.14
N VAL A 9 26.89 30.60 49.20
CA VAL A 9 27.00 29.48 48.25
C VAL A 9 25.87 28.48 48.46
N PHE A 10 25.50 28.15 49.72
CA PHE A 10 24.36 27.31 50.01
C PHE A 10 23.02 27.93 49.63
N LEU A 11 22.86 29.25 49.80
CA LEU A 11 21.64 29.98 49.38
C LEU A 11 21.48 30.03 47.87
N VAL A 12 22.60 30.17 47.12
CA VAL A 12 22.58 30.14 45.65
C VAL A 12 22.30 28.72 45.13
N ILE A 13 22.83 27.67 45.79
CA ILE A 13 22.49 26.28 45.42
C ILE A 13 21.05 25.94 45.79
N ALA A 14 20.52 26.44 46.91
CA ALA A 14 19.12 26.22 47.29
C ALA A 14 18.15 27.05 46.40
N LEU A 15 18.53 28.23 45.91
CA LEU A 15 17.73 29.01 44.97
C LEU A 15 17.74 28.45 43.55
N ILE A 16 18.78 27.74 43.15
CA ILE A 16 18.83 27.00 41.88
C ILE A 16 17.93 25.74 41.93
N GLN A 17 17.71 25.19 43.14
CA GLN A 17 16.80 24.04 43.30
C GLN A 17 15.31 24.42 43.49
N LEU A 18 14.98 25.71 43.63
CA LEU A 18 13.62 26.19 43.92
C LEU A 18 13.01 27.06 42.82
N SER A 19 13.61 27.15 41.64
CA SER A 19 12.94 27.76 40.50
C SER A 19 12.16 26.73 39.71
N PRO A 20 10.82 26.79 39.68
CA PRO A 20 10.03 25.88 38.86
C PRO A 20 10.12 26.16 37.34
N ILE A 21 11.01 27.07 36.94
CA ILE A 21 11.14 27.53 35.53
C ILE A 21 12.32 26.84 34.80
N THR A 22 13.17 26.10 35.50
CA THR A 22 14.34 25.44 34.86
C THR A 22 14.23 23.93 34.78
N GLN A 23 13.10 23.38 35.15
CA GLN A 23 12.74 22.00 34.78
C GLN A 23 11.66 21.98 33.67
N LYS A 24 11.79 22.80 32.65
CA LYS A 24 11.89 22.13 31.37
C LYS A 24 13.22 21.38 31.43
N LEU A 25 13.22 20.25 32.12
CA LEU A 25 13.94 19.12 31.64
C LEU A 25 13.62 19.09 30.16
N SER A 26 14.51 19.66 29.33
CA SER A 26 14.67 19.11 28.01
C SER A 26 14.68 17.63 28.33
N PRO A 27 13.68 16.88 27.87
CA PRO A 27 13.69 15.48 28.15
C PRO A 27 15.10 15.06 27.84
N VAL A 28 15.74 14.32 28.74
CA VAL A 28 16.88 13.52 28.39
C VAL A 28 16.30 12.47 27.46
N TYR A 29 15.79 12.91 26.37
CA TYR A 29 15.90 12.21 25.12
C TYR A 29 17.40 12.08 25.00
N ALA A 30 17.88 10.97 25.54
CA ALA A 30 19.21 10.47 25.24
C ALA A 30 19.39 10.90 23.82
N GLN A 31 20.40 11.74 23.53
CA GLN A 31 20.64 12.27 22.23
C GLN A 31 20.41 11.15 21.26
N PHE A 32 19.19 11.07 20.71
CA PHE A 32 18.87 10.12 19.67
C PHE A 32 19.69 10.64 18.52
N ASN A 33 20.93 10.13 18.50
CA ASN A 33 21.86 10.48 17.47
C ASN A 33 21.14 10.14 16.17
N THR A 34 20.88 11.10 15.33
CA THR A 34 20.24 10.91 14.03
C THR A 34 20.89 9.75 13.28
N ASP A 35 22.21 9.59 13.46
CA ASP A 35 22.98 8.47 12.89
C ASP A 35 22.48 7.10 13.40
N ARG A 36 22.09 7.03 14.68
CA ARG A 36 21.50 5.80 15.26
C ARG A 36 20.12 5.52 14.66
N LEU A 37 19.28 6.53 14.46
CA LEU A 37 17.98 6.36 13.80
C LEU A 37 18.15 5.87 12.37
N VAL A 38 19.09 6.46 11.62
CA VAL A 38 19.41 6.03 10.24
C VAL A 38 19.92 4.58 10.24
N MET A 39 20.78 4.23 11.18
CA MET A 39 21.31 2.86 11.30
C MET A 39 20.19 1.84 11.60
N ILE A 40 19.29 2.15 12.54
CA ILE A 40 18.16 1.27 12.87
C ILE A 40 17.21 1.17 11.67
N GLY A 41 16.89 2.29 11.00
CA GLY A 41 16.07 2.31 9.80
C GLY A 41 16.67 1.46 8.67
N ARG A 42 17.99 1.53 8.46
CA ARG A 42 18.71 0.66 7.49
C ARG A 42 18.68 -0.80 7.89
N SER A 43 18.79 -1.11 9.18
CA SER A 43 18.64 -2.48 9.67
C SER A 43 17.23 -3.02 9.41
N ALA A 44 16.18 -2.21 9.66
CA ALA A 44 14.81 -2.57 9.34
C ALA A 44 14.61 -2.81 7.83
N LEU A 45 15.23 -1.98 6.96
CA LEU A 45 15.27 -2.21 5.51
C LEU A 45 15.88 -3.55 5.13
N TYR A 46 16.99 -3.91 5.74
CA TYR A 46 17.67 -5.18 5.49
C TYR A 46 16.80 -6.39 5.86
N TYR A 47 16.02 -6.27 6.94
CA TYR A 47 15.06 -7.31 7.34
C TYR A 47 13.68 -7.19 6.66
N GLU A 48 13.58 -6.39 5.60
CA GLU A 48 12.36 -6.16 4.81
C GLU A 48 11.19 -5.55 5.62
N ASP A 49 11.47 -4.95 6.78
CA ASP A 49 10.49 -4.19 7.54
C ASP A 49 10.45 -2.74 7.07
N TYR A 50 9.92 -2.54 5.86
CA TYR A 50 9.94 -1.26 5.16
C TYR A 50 9.15 -0.18 5.91
N VAL A 51 8.08 -0.57 6.55
CA VAL A 51 7.22 0.32 7.31
C VAL A 51 7.93 0.87 8.55
N LEU A 52 8.54 -0.02 9.33
CA LEU A 52 9.33 0.38 10.49
C LEU A 52 10.51 1.27 10.08
N SER A 53 11.14 0.96 8.94
CA SER A 53 12.25 1.77 8.42
C SER A 53 11.80 3.19 8.08
N ILE A 54 10.62 3.38 7.46
CA ILE A 54 10.03 4.69 7.15
C ILE A 54 9.85 5.52 8.42
N GLN A 55 9.41 4.92 9.53
CA GLN A 55 9.24 5.65 10.80
C GLN A 55 10.56 6.19 11.34
N TYR A 56 11.60 5.36 11.35
CA TYR A 56 12.91 5.80 11.80
C TYR A 56 13.49 6.90 10.91
N PHE A 57 13.28 6.80 9.58
CA PHE A 57 13.73 7.85 8.67
C PHE A 57 12.89 9.13 8.82
N ASN A 58 11.58 9.05 9.09
CA ASN A 58 10.75 10.21 9.41
C ASN A 58 11.29 10.96 10.65
N GLN A 59 11.62 10.22 11.72
CA GLN A 59 12.22 10.82 12.91
C GLN A 59 13.60 11.44 12.60
N ALA A 60 14.42 10.79 11.80
CA ALA A 60 15.71 11.32 11.39
C ALA A 60 15.57 12.61 10.55
N ILE A 61 14.59 12.63 9.62
CA ILE A 61 14.26 13.79 8.79
C ILE A 61 13.74 14.95 9.63
N SER A 62 12.84 14.69 10.60
CA SER A 62 12.33 15.76 11.48
C SER A 62 13.40 16.40 12.33
N MET A 63 14.42 15.62 12.75
CA MET A 63 15.55 16.12 13.54
C MET A 63 16.58 16.87 12.69
N LYS A 64 16.93 16.35 11.52
CA LYS A 64 17.94 16.91 10.61
C LYS A 64 17.49 16.83 9.15
N PRO A 65 16.58 17.71 8.71
CA PRO A 65 16.00 17.68 7.38
C PRO A 65 16.99 17.93 6.24
N TRP A 66 18.18 18.44 6.56
CA TRP A 66 19.25 18.71 5.58
C TRP A 66 20.12 17.50 5.24
N LEU A 67 20.01 16.37 5.97
CA LEU A 67 20.72 15.15 5.64
C LEU A 67 20.03 14.44 4.49
N TYR A 68 20.80 14.02 3.46
CA TYR A 68 20.25 13.33 2.30
C TYR A 68 19.93 11.85 2.55
N GLU A 69 20.70 11.19 3.43
CA GLU A 69 20.58 9.73 3.66
C GLU A 69 19.22 9.29 4.14
N PRO A 70 18.56 9.93 5.13
CA PRO A 70 17.25 9.52 5.57
C PRO A 70 16.20 9.61 4.45
N TRP A 71 16.26 10.64 3.62
CA TRP A 71 15.39 10.80 2.45
C TRP A 71 15.61 9.68 1.44
N PHE A 72 16.88 9.42 1.09
CA PHE A 72 17.23 8.36 0.15
C PHE A 72 16.74 6.99 0.63
N PHE A 73 17.04 6.62 1.88
CA PHE A 73 16.65 5.31 2.40
C PHE A 73 15.12 5.19 2.61
N ARG A 74 14.43 6.29 2.92
CA ARG A 74 12.95 6.29 2.93
C ARG A 74 12.40 6.07 1.53
N GLY A 75 13.00 6.69 0.52
CA GLY A 75 12.69 6.42 -0.88
C GLY A 75 12.89 4.95 -1.27
N VAL A 76 13.97 4.31 -0.79
CA VAL A 76 14.19 2.86 -0.99
C VAL A 76 13.07 2.04 -0.35
N ALA A 77 12.66 2.35 0.88
CA ALA A 77 11.56 1.65 1.55
C ALA A 77 10.24 1.77 0.79
N LYS A 78 9.89 2.99 0.35
CA LYS A 78 8.69 3.26 -0.45
C LYS A 78 8.72 2.54 -1.80
N PHE A 79 9.88 2.47 -2.45
CA PHE A 79 10.05 1.73 -3.70
C PHE A 79 9.68 0.25 -3.54
N TYR A 80 10.13 -0.38 -2.46
CA TYR A 80 9.77 -1.78 -2.18
C TYR A 80 8.30 -1.98 -1.80
N LEU A 81 7.63 -0.93 -1.32
CA LEU A 81 6.18 -0.91 -1.07
C LEU A 81 5.37 -0.55 -2.34
N ASP A 82 6.01 -0.49 -3.51
CA ASP A 82 5.39 -0.09 -4.78
C ASP A 82 4.90 1.38 -4.83
N ASP A 83 5.26 2.21 -3.84
CA ASP A 83 4.99 3.65 -3.84
C ASP A 83 6.07 4.41 -4.63
N PHE A 84 6.01 4.30 -5.96
CA PHE A 84 7.04 4.90 -6.83
C PHE A 84 6.99 6.44 -6.86
N ARG A 85 5.81 7.05 -6.62
CA ARG A 85 5.70 8.52 -6.56
C ARG A 85 6.33 9.07 -5.29
N GLY A 86 5.99 8.48 -4.14
CA GLY A 86 6.63 8.87 -2.88
C GLY A 86 8.13 8.62 -2.86
N ALA A 87 8.58 7.51 -3.50
CA ALA A 87 10.00 7.21 -3.65
C ALA A 87 10.71 8.21 -4.59
N GLU A 88 10.08 8.60 -5.71
CA GLU A 88 10.60 9.65 -6.62
C GLU A 88 10.76 10.99 -5.91
N SER A 89 9.77 11.38 -5.10
CA SER A 89 9.82 12.61 -4.29
C SER A 89 10.98 12.56 -3.29
N ASP A 90 11.10 11.48 -2.52
CA ASP A 90 12.16 11.32 -1.53
C ASP A 90 13.56 11.29 -2.17
N CYS A 91 13.71 10.66 -3.33
CA CYS A 91 14.96 10.71 -4.10
C CYS A 91 15.29 12.14 -4.58
N SER A 92 14.27 12.92 -4.96
CA SER A 92 14.46 14.31 -5.37
C SER A 92 14.93 15.18 -4.22
N GLU A 93 14.33 15.00 -3.03
CA GLU A 93 14.79 15.65 -1.79
C GLU A 93 16.25 15.26 -1.43
N ALA A 94 16.59 13.97 -1.59
CA ALA A 94 17.96 13.52 -1.35
C ALA A 94 18.97 14.15 -2.33
N ILE A 95 18.62 14.25 -3.62
CA ILE A 95 19.45 14.85 -4.67
C ILE A 95 19.62 16.37 -4.46
N GLU A 96 18.58 17.05 -4.02
CA GLU A 96 18.65 18.49 -3.71
C GLU A 96 19.66 18.76 -2.59
N ARG A 97 19.71 17.92 -1.56
CA ARG A 97 20.63 18.03 -0.44
C ARG A 97 22.06 17.59 -0.79
N ASN A 98 22.18 16.58 -1.63
CA ASN A 98 23.46 16.10 -2.11
C ASN A 98 23.39 15.67 -3.59
N PRO A 99 23.76 16.54 -4.54
CA PRO A 99 23.72 16.25 -5.98
C PRO A 99 24.71 15.16 -6.46
N TYR A 100 25.58 14.67 -5.58
CA TYR A 100 26.59 13.66 -5.93
C TYR A 100 26.19 12.25 -5.56
N VAL A 101 24.96 12.02 -5.05
CA VAL A 101 24.46 10.70 -4.67
C VAL A 101 23.97 9.95 -5.90
N ILE A 102 24.85 9.16 -6.50
CA ILE A 102 24.56 8.37 -7.72
C ILE A 102 23.36 7.46 -7.54
N ASN A 103 23.29 6.76 -6.40
CA ASN A 103 22.23 5.80 -6.10
C ASN A 103 20.84 6.47 -6.03
N ALA A 104 20.75 7.76 -5.69
CA ALA A 104 19.47 8.47 -5.67
C ALA A 104 18.97 8.75 -7.10
N TYR A 105 19.85 9.08 -8.04
CA TYR A 105 19.49 9.18 -9.46
C TYR A 105 19.06 7.83 -10.03
N GLU A 106 19.79 6.76 -9.70
CA GLU A 106 19.45 5.41 -10.15
C GLU A 106 18.07 4.99 -9.64
N LEU A 107 17.81 5.14 -8.35
CA LEU A 107 16.52 4.80 -7.75
C LEU A 107 15.39 5.67 -8.32
N ARG A 108 15.62 6.99 -8.50
CA ARG A 108 14.62 7.89 -9.11
C ARG A 108 14.33 7.49 -10.55
N GLY A 109 15.36 7.13 -11.31
CA GLY A 109 15.20 6.58 -12.66
C GLY A 109 14.35 5.31 -12.68
N LEU A 110 14.58 4.37 -11.75
CA LEU A 110 13.75 3.17 -11.60
C LEU A 110 12.30 3.50 -11.22
N CYS A 111 12.07 4.47 -10.33
CA CYS A 111 10.74 4.96 -9.99
C CYS A 111 10.03 5.52 -11.23
N ARG A 112 10.73 6.29 -12.05
CA ARG A 112 10.23 6.90 -13.29
C ARG A 112 9.93 5.86 -14.37
N ILE A 113 10.74 4.81 -14.50
CA ILE A 113 10.45 3.66 -15.39
C ILE A 113 9.11 3.01 -15.00
N ASN A 114 8.91 2.74 -13.70
CA ASN A 114 7.68 2.14 -13.21
C ASN A 114 6.44 3.06 -13.42
N GLN A 115 6.65 4.36 -13.53
CA GLN A 115 5.62 5.35 -13.86
C GLN A 115 5.53 5.64 -15.37
N LYS A 116 6.29 4.94 -16.21
CA LYS A 116 6.39 5.15 -17.66
C LYS A 116 6.92 6.54 -18.07
N LYS A 117 7.60 7.24 -17.17
CA LYS A 117 8.28 8.54 -17.40
C LYS A 117 9.68 8.33 -17.95
N TYR A 118 9.78 7.73 -19.13
CA TYR A 118 11.07 7.23 -19.66
C TYR A 118 12.07 8.35 -19.97
N ARG A 119 11.61 9.52 -20.44
CA ARG A 119 12.48 10.66 -20.77
C ARG A 119 13.17 11.23 -19.54
N GLU A 120 12.41 11.37 -18.47
CA GLU A 120 12.93 11.83 -17.19
C GLU A 120 13.90 10.80 -16.58
N ALA A 121 13.60 9.50 -16.75
CA ALA A 121 14.50 8.43 -16.33
C ALA A 121 15.83 8.47 -17.10
N ILE A 122 15.82 8.71 -18.41
CA ILE A 122 17.03 8.87 -19.22
C ILE A 122 17.90 10.00 -18.67
N SER A 123 17.29 11.14 -18.31
CA SER A 123 18.02 12.28 -17.73
C SER A 123 18.71 11.92 -16.40
N ASP A 124 18.04 11.12 -15.56
CA ASP A 124 18.65 10.64 -14.31
C ASP A 124 19.81 9.69 -14.57
N TYR A 125 19.67 8.73 -15.51
CA TYR A 125 20.76 7.83 -15.88
C TYR A 125 21.91 8.57 -16.55
N ASP A 126 21.65 9.60 -17.36
CA ASP A 126 22.69 10.47 -17.92
C ASP A 126 23.48 11.15 -16.80
N ARG A 127 22.81 11.59 -15.75
CA ARG A 127 23.47 12.22 -14.61
C ARG A 127 24.29 11.20 -13.83
N ALA A 128 23.73 10.02 -13.55
CA ALA A 128 24.42 8.96 -12.84
C ALA A 128 25.67 8.47 -13.60
N LEU A 129 25.58 8.30 -14.92
CA LEU A 129 26.67 7.86 -15.79
C LEU A 129 27.83 8.87 -15.90
N ARG A 130 27.60 10.17 -15.66
CA ARG A 130 28.70 11.16 -15.59
C ARG A 130 29.61 10.88 -14.39
N TYR A 131 29.06 10.36 -13.29
CA TYR A 131 29.83 10.05 -12.09
C TYR A 131 30.34 8.60 -12.07
N ASN A 132 29.60 7.68 -12.65
CA ASN A 132 29.98 6.27 -12.73
C ASN A 132 29.77 5.71 -14.13
N PRO A 133 30.68 6.05 -15.08
CA PRO A 133 30.57 5.67 -16.49
C PRO A 133 30.75 4.17 -16.73
N ASP A 134 31.29 3.44 -15.75
CA ASP A 134 31.59 2.00 -15.88
C ASP A 134 30.48 1.11 -15.31
N ASN A 135 29.39 1.67 -14.82
CA ASN A 135 28.27 0.90 -14.29
C ASN A 135 27.38 0.35 -15.43
N GLN A 136 27.50 -0.94 -15.70
CA GLN A 136 26.72 -1.64 -16.74
C GLN A 136 25.22 -1.57 -16.49
N GLY A 137 24.77 -1.58 -15.22
CA GLY A 137 23.36 -1.49 -14.85
C GLY A 137 22.73 -0.15 -15.26
N LEU A 138 23.44 0.97 -15.07
CA LEU A 138 22.97 2.29 -15.50
C LEU A 138 22.83 2.38 -17.03
N TRP A 139 23.83 1.86 -17.77
CA TRP A 139 23.75 1.76 -19.24
C TRP A 139 22.55 0.93 -19.67
N HIS A 140 22.37 -0.25 -19.06
CA HIS A 140 21.24 -1.14 -19.34
C HIS A 140 19.89 -0.43 -19.16
N ASN A 141 19.66 0.16 -17.99
CA ASN A 141 18.40 0.82 -17.70
C ASN A 141 18.14 2.03 -18.62
N ARG A 142 19.19 2.79 -18.94
CA ARG A 142 19.10 3.89 -19.89
C ARG A 142 18.70 3.41 -21.30
N ILE A 143 19.33 2.36 -21.80
CA ILE A 143 19.00 1.77 -23.09
C ILE A 143 17.57 1.22 -23.10
N LEU A 144 17.13 0.57 -22.01
CA LEU A 144 15.75 0.13 -21.85
C LEU A 144 14.76 1.29 -22.01
N CYS A 145 15.04 2.44 -21.39
CA CYS A 145 14.21 3.62 -21.54
C CYS A 145 14.17 4.14 -22.99
N LEU A 146 15.30 4.12 -23.69
CA LEU A 146 15.37 4.51 -25.12
C LEU A 146 14.54 3.57 -26.00
N ILE A 147 14.53 2.29 -25.71
CA ILE A 147 13.71 1.28 -26.41
C ILE A 147 12.22 1.58 -26.18
N GLN A 148 11.83 1.87 -24.94
CA GLN A 148 10.44 2.19 -24.61
C GLN A 148 9.97 3.50 -25.25
N GLU A 149 10.84 4.51 -25.38
CA GLU A 149 10.61 5.75 -26.14
C GLU A 149 10.65 5.55 -27.66
N LYS A 150 10.90 4.31 -28.13
CA LYS A 150 11.03 3.94 -29.55
C LYS A 150 12.20 4.64 -30.26
N ASN A 151 13.17 5.14 -29.52
CA ASN A 151 14.38 5.74 -30.07
C ASN A 151 15.43 4.64 -30.38
N TYR A 152 15.10 3.78 -31.34
CA TYR A 152 15.86 2.57 -31.64
C TYR A 152 17.27 2.85 -32.17
N ASP A 153 17.46 3.92 -32.92
CA ASP A 153 18.76 4.25 -33.51
C ASP A 153 19.75 4.69 -32.44
N LEU A 154 19.28 5.52 -31.49
CA LEU A 154 20.11 5.92 -30.37
C LEU A 154 20.36 4.73 -29.42
N ALA A 155 19.36 3.86 -29.20
CA ALA A 155 19.53 2.64 -28.42
C ALA A 155 20.62 1.75 -29.01
N LEU A 156 20.61 1.52 -30.35
CA LEU A 156 21.66 0.73 -31.03
C LEU A 156 23.04 1.37 -30.88
N ALA A 157 23.18 2.68 -31.10
CA ALA A 157 24.45 3.38 -30.93
C ALA A 157 25.01 3.25 -29.50
N GLN A 158 24.11 3.28 -28.50
CA GLN A 158 24.51 3.08 -27.10
C GLN A 158 24.91 1.62 -26.81
N ILE A 159 24.20 0.65 -27.38
CA ILE A 159 24.53 -0.77 -27.26
C ILE A 159 25.89 -1.06 -27.93
N ASP A 160 26.15 -0.45 -29.08
CA ASP A 160 27.45 -0.60 -29.76
C ASP A 160 28.58 -0.02 -28.89
N THR A 161 28.36 1.14 -28.26
CA THR A 161 29.33 1.72 -27.32
C THR A 161 29.55 0.78 -26.13
N MET A 162 28.47 0.19 -25.60
CA MET A 162 28.48 -0.75 -24.48
C MET A 162 29.26 -2.03 -24.86
N SER A 163 29.01 -2.57 -26.06
CA SER A 163 29.69 -3.77 -26.58
C SER A 163 31.17 -3.54 -26.85
N ALA A 164 31.54 -2.35 -27.32
CA ALA A 164 32.93 -1.96 -27.51
C ALA A 164 33.69 -1.87 -26.19
N ARG A 165 33.03 -1.33 -25.15
CA ARG A 165 33.62 -1.18 -23.81
C ARG A 165 33.71 -2.50 -23.05
N TRP A 166 32.67 -3.34 -23.16
CA TRP A 166 32.59 -4.66 -22.51
C TRP A 166 32.33 -5.77 -23.54
N SER A 167 33.35 -6.13 -24.29
CA SER A 167 33.24 -7.07 -25.40
C SER A 167 32.72 -8.47 -25.03
N LYS A 168 32.81 -8.86 -23.77
CA LYS A 168 32.32 -10.15 -23.24
C LYS A 168 30.94 -10.04 -22.57
N TYR A 169 30.28 -8.88 -22.62
CA TYR A 169 28.98 -8.70 -21.99
C TYR A 169 27.84 -9.18 -22.90
N ALA A 170 27.48 -10.45 -22.74
CA ALA A 170 26.49 -11.15 -23.57
C ALA A 170 25.13 -10.40 -23.64
N ARG A 171 24.69 -9.78 -22.52
CA ARG A 171 23.41 -9.09 -22.43
C ARG A 171 23.31 -7.88 -23.39
N ALA A 172 24.41 -7.22 -23.73
CA ALA A 172 24.38 -6.14 -24.70
C ALA A 172 23.90 -6.65 -26.09
N TYR A 173 24.37 -7.82 -26.51
CA TYR A 173 23.92 -8.43 -27.75
C TYR A 173 22.49 -8.93 -27.71
N ALA A 174 22.01 -9.39 -26.55
CA ALA A 174 20.59 -9.70 -26.34
C ALA A 174 19.72 -8.47 -26.53
N MET A 175 20.08 -7.32 -25.92
CA MET A 175 19.36 -6.05 -26.09
C MET A 175 19.41 -5.56 -27.55
N GLN A 176 20.55 -5.77 -28.23
CA GLN A 176 20.68 -5.45 -29.65
C GLN A 176 19.69 -6.24 -30.50
N ALA A 177 19.53 -7.53 -30.19
CA ALA A 177 18.60 -8.41 -30.87
C ALA A 177 17.15 -7.95 -30.65
N GLU A 178 16.77 -7.59 -29.41
CA GLU A 178 15.46 -7.04 -29.08
C GLU A 178 15.14 -5.80 -29.95
N VAL A 179 16.07 -4.85 -30.04
CA VAL A 179 15.89 -3.65 -30.86
C VAL A 179 15.74 -4.02 -32.34
N TYR A 180 16.54 -4.97 -32.88
CA TYR A 180 16.39 -5.40 -34.27
C TYR A 180 15.04 -6.11 -34.51
N LEU A 181 14.52 -6.88 -33.56
CA LEU A 181 13.19 -7.47 -33.66
C LEU A 181 12.09 -6.39 -33.71
N LEU A 182 12.18 -5.36 -32.86
CA LEU A 182 11.27 -4.22 -32.88
C LEU A 182 11.33 -3.45 -34.20
N LYS A 183 12.53 -3.36 -34.80
CA LYS A 183 12.74 -2.81 -36.18
C LYS A 183 12.38 -3.81 -37.29
N LYS A 184 11.89 -5.03 -36.97
CA LYS A 184 11.56 -6.11 -37.91
C LYS A 184 12.75 -6.66 -38.72
N ASP A 185 13.97 -6.38 -38.31
CA ASP A 185 15.19 -6.93 -38.89
C ASP A 185 15.57 -8.24 -38.18
N THR A 186 14.83 -9.31 -38.52
CA THR A 186 15.05 -10.62 -37.91
C THR A 186 16.41 -11.23 -38.25
N THR A 187 17.06 -10.79 -39.34
CA THR A 187 18.37 -11.31 -39.76
C THR A 187 19.46 -10.79 -38.83
N LYS A 188 19.47 -9.50 -38.52
CA LYS A 188 20.39 -8.92 -37.56
C LYS A 188 20.10 -9.39 -36.16
N ALA A 189 18.82 -9.52 -35.78
CA ALA A 189 18.42 -10.05 -34.49
C ALA A 189 19.02 -11.45 -34.22
N VAL A 190 18.92 -12.35 -35.19
CA VAL A 190 19.49 -13.69 -35.08
C VAL A 190 21.00 -13.63 -34.86
N LYS A 191 21.74 -12.82 -35.63
CA LYS A 191 23.19 -12.68 -35.46
C LYS A 191 23.56 -12.19 -34.07
N SER A 192 22.80 -11.24 -33.54
CA SER A 192 23.01 -10.70 -32.20
C SER A 192 22.72 -11.75 -31.13
N LEU A 193 21.63 -12.54 -31.25
CA LEU A 193 21.33 -13.64 -30.32
C LEU A 193 22.41 -14.75 -30.38
N ASP A 194 22.82 -15.14 -31.57
CA ASP A 194 23.88 -16.14 -31.74
C ASP A 194 25.17 -15.64 -31.07
N LYS A 195 25.51 -14.35 -31.20
CA LYS A 195 26.65 -13.74 -30.51
C LYS A 195 26.51 -13.72 -29.00
N SER A 196 25.30 -13.40 -28.49
CA SER A 196 24.99 -13.48 -27.07
C SER A 196 25.20 -14.90 -26.52
N LEU A 197 24.71 -15.92 -27.22
CA LEU A 197 24.85 -17.34 -26.85
C LEU A 197 26.30 -17.88 -26.97
N GLU A 198 27.11 -17.32 -27.86
CA GLU A 198 28.57 -17.63 -27.90
C GLU A 198 29.27 -17.14 -26.62
N LEU A 199 28.84 -16.00 -26.06
CA LEU A 199 29.42 -15.40 -24.86
C LEU A 199 28.85 -16.01 -23.57
N ASP A 200 27.54 -16.29 -23.56
CA ASP A 200 26.85 -16.93 -22.45
C ASP A 200 25.90 -18.04 -22.95
N PRO A 201 26.40 -19.28 -23.08
CA PRO A 201 25.60 -20.43 -23.52
C PRO A 201 24.61 -20.93 -22.46
N TYR A 202 24.66 -20.39 -21.20
CA TYR A 202 23.81 -20.81 -20.10
C TYR A 202 22.58 -19.91 -19.92
N ASP A 203 22.40 -18.89 -20.74
CA ASP A 203 21.18 -18.09 -20.74
C ASP A 203 20.03 -18.83 -21.43
N GLY A 204 19.20 -19.50 -20.62
CA GLY A 204 18.02 -20.22 -21.10
C GLY A 204 16.96 -19.33 -21.73
N GLY A 205 16.89 -18.04 -21.36
CA GLY A 205 15.99 -17.06 -21.96
C GLY A 205 16.34 -16.77 -23.42
N ILE A 206 17.60 -16.53 -23.69
CA ILE A 206 18.11 -16.29 -25.07
C ILE A 206 17.91 -17.50 -25.99
N TRP A 207 18.09 -18.71 -25.45
CA TRP A 207 17.74 -19.94 -26.20
C TRP A 207 16.25 -19.97 -26.56
N ALA A 208 15.34 -19.55 -25.66
CA ALA A 208 13.92 -19.49 -25.94
C ALA A 208 13.59 -18.44 -27.02
N GLU A 209 14.17 -17.24 -26.94
CA GLU A 209 14.00 -16.19 -27.96
C GLU A 209 14.49 -16.65 -29.34
N ARG A 210 15.66 -17.29 -29.38
CA ARG A 210 16.21 -17.84 -30.61
C ARG A 210 15.30 -18.90 -31.22
N ALA A 211 14.67 -19.74 -30.35
CA ALA A 211 13.70 -20.72 -30.77
C ALA A 211 12.46 -20.07 -31.41
N VAL A 212 11.88 -19.06 -30.76
CA VAL A 212 10.69 -18.35 -31.27
C VAL A 212 10.92 -17.82 -32.69
N ILE A 213 12.09 -17.26 -32.97
CA ILE A 213 12.44 -16.81 -34.34
C ILE A 213 12.52 -17.99 -35.32
N SER A 214 13.11 -19.12 -34.93
CA SER A 214 13.17 -20.32 -35.77
C SER A 214 11.79 -20.87 -36.06
N LEU A 215 10.89 -20.88 -35.08
CA LEU A 215 9.49 -21.31 -35.23
C LEU A 215 8.72 -20.39 -36.16
N ALA A 216 8.88 -19.07 -36.03
CA ALA A 216 8.27 -18.09 -36.95
C ALA A 216 8.71 -18.28 -38.40
N ARG A 217 9.90 -18.84 -38.60
CA ARG A 217 10.45 -19.22 -39.93
C ARG A 217 10.12 -20.66 -40.33
N GLN A 218 9.24 -21.34 -39.57
CA GLN A 218 8.86 -22.76 -39.78
C GLN A 218 10.02 -23.76 -39.72
N LYS A 219 11.14 -23.39 -39.09
CA LYS A 219 12.28 -24.28 -38.85
C LYS A 219 12.05 -25.09 -37.58
N TRP A 220 11.10 -26.00 -37.65
CA TRP A 220 10.56 -26.69 -36.46
C TRP A 220 11.62 -27.48 -35.69
N LYS A 221 12.53 -28.22 -36.40
CA LYS A 221 13.57 -29.02 -35.75
C LYS A 221 14.56 -28.15 -34.98
N GLU A 222 15.04 -27.08 -35.62
CA GLU A 222 15.96 -26.13 -35.00
C GLU A 222 15.31 -25.47 -33.76
N GLY A 223 14.04 -25.07 -33.86
CA GLY A 223 13.27 -24.51 -32.75
C GLY A 223 13.09 -25.51 -31.59
N GLU A 224 12.84 -26.80 -31.87
CA GLU A 224 12.74 -27.85 -30.84
C GLU A 224 14.06 -28.02 -30.08
N ASP A 225 15.19 -28.04 -30.80
CA ASP A 225 16.52 -28.19 -30.22
C ASP A 225 16.84 -27.03 -29.28
N PHE A 226 16.55 -25.80 -29.69
CA PHE A 226 16.75 -24.61 -28.86
C PHE A 226 15.81 -24.59 -27.63
N LEU A 227 14.54 -24.95 -27.78
CA LEU A 227 13.62 -25.06 -26.64
C LEU A 227 14.04 -26.16 -25.67
N THR A 228 14.63 -27.25 -26.18
CA THR A 228 15.13 -28.32 -25.32
C THR A 228 16.30 -27.85 -24.47
N LYS A 229 17.22 -27.07 -25.03
CA LYS A 229 18.28 -26.41 -24.26
C LYS A 229 17.74 -25.43 -23.25
N SER A 230 16.80 -24.56 -23.67
CA SER A 230 16.14 -23.61 -22.77
C SER A 230 15.45 -24.31 -21.60
N ILE A 231 14.70 -25.39 -21.83
CA ILE A 231 14.03 -26.17 -20.77
C ILE A 231 15.02 -26.82 -19.81
N HIS A 232 16.18 -27.27 -20.32
CA HIS A 232 17.23 -27.83 -19.47
C HIS A 232 17.75 -26.77 -18.48
N LEU A 233 17.94 -25.53 -18.94
CA LEU A 233 18.44 -24.41 -18.14
C LEU A 233 17.33 -23.78 -17.28
N LEU A 234 16.09 -23.72 -17.77
CA LEU A 234 14.93 -23.13 -17.12
C LEU A 234 13.77 -24.13 -16.98
N PRO A 235 13.89 -25.20 -16.18
CA PRO A 235 12.91 -26.30 -16.12
C PRO A 235 11.56 -25.92 -15.53
N LYS A 236 11.44 -24.74 -14.90
CA LYS A 236 10.19 -24.23 -14.33
C LYS A 236 9.45 -23.26 -15.27
N HIS A 237 10.01 -22.93 -16.42
CA HIS A 237 9.40 -21.99 -17.34
C HIS A 237 8.38 -22.69 -18.25
N SER A 238 7.10 -22.68 -17.86
CA SER A 238 6.00 -23.38 -18.56
C SER A 238 5.83 -22.95 -20.03
N GLY A 239 6.12 -21.69 -20.38
CA GLY A 239 6.06 -21.19 -21.76
C GLY A 239 6.96 -21.97 -22.73
N ASN A 240 8.13 -22.42 -22.29
CA ASN A 240 9.04 -23.19 -23.12
C ASN A 240 8.48 -24.57 -23.46
N TYR A 241 7.79 -25.23 -22.51
CA TYR A 241 7.09 -26.49 -22.76
C TYR A 241 5.92 -26.31 -23.73
N ILE A 242 5.16 -25.21 -23.60
CA ILE A 242 4.05 -24.89 -24.52
C ILE A 242 4.59 -24.75 -25.96
N ASN A 243 5.62 -23.96 -26.14
CA ASN A 243 6.23 -23.72 -27.45
C ASN A 243 6.81 -25.01 -28.04
N ARG A 244 7.46 -25.86 -27.21
CA ARG A 244 8.00 -27.14 -27.67
C ARG A 244 6.88 -28.15 -28.00
N ALA A 245 5.80 -28.16 -27.19
CA ALA A 245 4.65 -29.01 -27.49
C ALA A 245 4.00 -28.63 -28.84
N LEU A 246 3.82 -27.33 -29.08
CA LEU A 246 3.28 -26.82 -30.35
C LEU A 246 4.20 -27.17 -31.53
N THR A 247 5.51 -27.05 -31.34
CA THR A 247 6.52 -27.44 -32.33
C THR A 247 6.42 -28.93 -32.68
N ARG A 248 6.35 -29.79 -31.68
CA ARG A 248 6.19 -31.24 -31.81
C ARG A 248 4.87 -31.63 -32.46
N PHE A 249 3.81 -30.91 -32.14
CA PHE A 249 2.51 -31.08 -32.79
C PHE A 249 2.57 -30.81 -34.29
N ASN A 250 3.22 -29.72 -34.70
CA ASN A 250 3.41 -29.37 -36.12
C ASN A 250 4.35 -30.36 -36.88
N GLN A 251 5.29 -30.97 -36.19
CA GLN A 251 6.14 -32.05 -36.70
C GLN A 251 5.45 -33.42 -36.70
N ASN A 252 4.19 -33.51 -36.29
CA ASN A 252 3.45 -34.77 -36.09
C ASN A 252 4.05 -35.69 -35.01
N ASN A 253 4.91 -35.19 -34.13
CA ASN A 253 5.43 -35.93 -32.97
C ASN A 253 4.46 -35.85 -31.79
N LEU A 254 3.26 -36.42 -31.99
CA LEU A 254 2.11 -36.25 -31.11
C LEU A 254 2.33 -36.75 -29.67
N ARG A 255 3.02 -37.91 -29.53
CA ARG A 255 3.31 -38.48 -28.18
C ARG A 255 4.22 -37.58 -27.37
N ALA A 256 5.19 -36.96 -28.00
CA ALA A 256 6.08 -36.01 -27.32
C ALA A 256 5.38 -34.68 -27.00
N ALA A 257 4.50 -34.21 -27.89
CA ALA A 257 3.66 -33.05 -27.64
C ALA A 257 2.73 -33.24 -26.42
N ILE A 258 2.09 -34.43 -26.31
CA ILE A 258 1.24 -34.78 -25.16
C ILE A 258 2.01 -34.68 -23.84
N ARG A 259 3.27 -35.16 -23.81
CA ARG A 259 4.09 -35.08 -22.57
C ARG A 259 4.34 -33.64 -22.14
N ASP A 260 4.67 -32.76 -23.08
CA ASP A 260 4.93 -31.35 -22.77
C ASP A 260 3.65 -30.62 -22.36
N TYR A 261 2.53 -30.80 -23.07
CA TYR A 261 1.24 -30.24 -22.65
C TYR A 261 0.82 -30.74 -21.27
N SER A 262 0.99 -32.05 -20.99
CA SER A 262 0.67 -32.62 -19.69
C SER A 262 1.46 -31.98 -18.57
N LYS A 263 2.76 -31.70 -18.80
CA LYS A 263 3.62 -31.02 -17.82
C LYS A 263 3.06 -29.64 -17.43
N VAL A 264 2.57 -28.88 -18.41
CA VAL A 264 1.98 -27.56 -18.16
C VAL A 264 0.59 -27.67 -17.50
N ILE A 265 -0.27 -28.57 -17.99
CA ILE A 265 -1.59 -28.82 -17.43
C ILE A 265 -1.48 -29.32 -15.98
N GLU A 266 -0.39 -29.97 -15.65
CA GLU A 266 -0.07 -30.33 -14.28
C GLU A 266 0.09 -29.14 -13.34
N GLU A 267 0.71 -28.10 -13.77
CA GLU A 267 0.90 -26.87 -12.99
C GLU A 267 -0.32 -25.93 -13.10
N TYR A 268 -0.96 -25.91 -14.28
CA TYR A 268 -2.11 -25.06 -14.60
C TYR A 268 -3.27 -25.92 -15.13
N PRO A 269 -4.11 -26.50 -14.26
CA PRO A 269 -5.18 -27.43 -14.67
C PRO A 269 -6.21 -26.84 -15.63
N ASN A 270 -6.40 -25.52 -15.60
CA ASN A 270 -7.32 -24.77 -16.44
C ASN A 270 -6.63 -24.12 -17.65
N PHE A 271 -5.50 -24.67 -18.08
CA PHE A 271 -4.83 -24.25 -19.30
C PHE A 271 -5.58 -24.77 -20.54
N TRP A 272 -6.66 -24.06 -20.91
CA TRP A 272 -7.61 -24.46 -21.96
C TRP A 272 -6.94 -24.73 -23.30
N PHE A 273 -6.01 -23.86 -23.72
CA PHE A 273 -5.24 -24.05 -24.94
C PHE A 273 -4.47 -25.38 -24.91
N GLY A 274 -3.81 -25.69 -23.81
CA GLY A 274 -3.06 -26.94 -23.65
C GLY A 274 -3.96 -28.17 -23.68
N LEU A 275 -5.12 -28.12 -23.03
CA LEU A 275 -6.13 -29.18 -23.04
C LEU A 275 -6.66 -29.42 -24.46
N GLN A 276 -7.00 -28.36 -25.20
CA GLN A 276 -7.51 -28.44 -26.56
C GLN A 276 -6.48 -29.08 -27.52
N HIS A 277 -5.24 -28.64 -27.46
CA HIS A 277 -4.17 -29.21 -28.30
C HIS A 277 -3.82 -30.64 -27.90
N ARG A 278 -3.85 -30.97 -26.59
CA ARG A 278 -3.63 -32.33 -26.13
C ARG A 278 -4.74 -33.26 -26.56
N ALA A 279 -6.00 -32.82 -26.49
CA ALA A 279 -7.16 -33.57 -27.02
C ALA A 279 -7.02 -33.82 -28.52
N SER A 280 -6.59 -32.80 -29.29
CA SER A 280 -6.31 -32.97 -30.72
C SER A 280 -5.20 -34.00 -30.99
N CYS A 281 -4.11 -34.00 -30.20
CA CYS A 281 -3.10 -35.04 -30.27
C CYS A 281 -3.66 -36.44 -30.00
N TYR A 282 -4.49 -36.62 -28.97
CA TYR A 282 -5.15 -37.89 -28.63
C TYR A 282 -6.05 -38.36 -29.75
N ARG A 283 -6.88 -37.49 -30.35
CA ARG A 283 -7.76 -37.86 -31.49
C ARG A 283 -6.95 -38.35 -32.69
N ARG A 284 -5.86 -37.62 -33.04
CA ARG A 284 -4.96 -38.02 -34.15
C ARG A 284 -4.26 -39.36 -33.89
N LEU A 285 -4.07 -39.75 -32.64
CA LEU A 285 -3.51 -41.06 -32.25
C LEU A 285 -4.58 -42.16 -32.06
N GLY A 286 -5.86 -41.85 -32.30
CA GLY A 286 -6.96 -42.80 -32.12
C GLY A 286 -7.38 -43.01 -30.65
N ASN A 287 -6.85 -42.24 -29.72
CA ASN A 287 -7.16 -42.33 -28.29
C ASN A 287 -8.35 -41.41 -27.92
N THR A 288 -9.54 -41.77 -28.40
CA THR A 288 -10.76 -40.95 -28.28
C THR A 288 -11.17 -40.71 -26.83
N LYS A 289 -11.06 -41.72 -25.96
CA LYS A 289 -11.43 -41.60 -24.54
C LYS A 289 -10.66 -40.48 -23.81
N GLN A 290 -9.37 -40.37 -24.04
CA GLN A 290 -8.53 -39.31 -23.41
C GLN A 290 -8.83 -37.93 -24.01
N ALA A 291 -9.12 -37.88 -25.32
CA ALA A 291 -9.52 -36.62 -25.96
C ALA A 291 -10.83 -36.08 -25.38
N GLU A 292 -11.84 -36.96 -25.25
CA GLU A 292 -13.15 -36.62 -24.68
C GLU A 292 -13.07 -36.12 -23.23
N LEU A 293 -12.16 -36.67 -22.42
CA LEU A 293 -11.92 -36.19 -21.05
C LEU A 293 -11.40 -34.73 -21.04
N ASP A 294 -10.44 -34.40 -21.89
CA ASP A 294 -9.91 -33.03 -21.99
C ASP A 294 -10.96 -32.06 -22.55
N GLU A 295 -11.72 -32.48 -23.55
CA GLU A 295 -12.81 -31.70 -24.15
C GLU A 295 -13.96 -31.47 -23.16
N PHE A 296 -14.35 -32.49 -22.38
CA PHE A 296 -15.35 -32.36 -21.33
C PHE A 296 -14.93 -31.34 -20.25
N ARG A 297 -13.67 -31.36 -19.86
CA ARG A 297 -13.12 -30.34 -18.90
C ARG A 297 -13.27 -28.94 -19.45
N ILE A 298 -12.97 -28.73 -20.75
CA ILE A 298 -13.13 -27.42 -21.41
C ILE A 298 -14.62 -27.02 -21.42
N LEU A 299 -15.51 -27.93 -21.84
CA LEU A 299 -16.94 -27.65 -21.92
C LEU A 299 -17.53 -27.30 -20.55
N LYS A 300 -17.16 -28.04 -19.51
CA LYS A 300 -17.59 -27.77 -18.15
C LYS A 300 -17.13 -26.42 -17.66
N ALA A 301 -15.86 -26.06 -17.93
CA ALA A 301 -15.31 -24.77 -17.55
C ALA A 301 -15.97 -23.59 -18.28
N GLN A 302 -16.39 -23.75 -19.54
CA GLN A 302 -17.14 -22.73 -20.27
C GLN A 302 -18.49 -22.39 -19.62
N MET A 303 -19.06 -23.32 -18.87
CA MET A 303 -20.30 -23.11 -18.12
C MET A 303 -20.05 -22.44 -16.75
N ASP A 304 -18.79 -22.27 -16.33
CA ASP A 304 -18.41 -21.65 -15.06
C ASP A 304 -18.19 -20.15 -15.26
N LYS A 305 -18.70 -19.34 -14.31
CA LYS A 305 -18.48 -17.88 -14.27
C LYS A 305 -17.00 -17.47 -14.17
N HIS A 306 -16.12 -18.39 -13.81
CA HIS A 306 -14.66 -18.18 -13.71
C HIS A 306 -13.90 -18.66 -14.95
N TYR A 307 -14.58 -19.01 -16.04
CA TYR A 307 -13.95 -19.43 -17.29
C TYR A 307 -12.88 -18.43 -17.76
N GLY A 308 -11.75 -18.95 -18.20
CA GLY A 308 -10.61 -18.16 -18.65
C GLY A 308 -9.60 -17.78 -17.57
N LYS A 309 -9.93 -17.93 -16.29
CA LYS A 309 -8.95 -17.78 -15.19
C LYS A 309 -8.08 -19.03 -15.06
N GLN A 310 -6.78 -18.82 -14.91
CA GLN A 310 -5.80 -19.92 -14.81
C GLN A 310 -4.93 -19.76 -13.56
N PRO A 311 -5.47 -20.03 -12.36
CA PRO A 311 -4.70 -19.96 -11.13
C PRO A 311 -3.67 -21.10 -11.09
N ARG A 312 -2.50 -20.81 -10.56
CA ARG A 312 -1.47 -21.80 -10.29
C ARG A 312 -1.86 -22.63 -9.07
N LEU A 313 -1.69 -23.94 -9.13
CA LEU A 313 -1.91 -24.80 -7.97
C LEU A 313 -0.82 -24.62 -6.92
N SER A 314 -1.23 -24.63 -5.65
CA SER A 314 -0.28 -24.68 -4.53
C SER A 314 0.49 -26.01 -4.51
N LYS A 315 1.68 -26.02 -3.88
CA LYS A 315 2.47 -27.24 -3.68
C LYS A 315 1.68 -28.36 -2.97
N LYS A 316 0.78 -28.00 -2.06
CA LYS A 316 -0.05 -28.92 -1.30
C LYS A 316 -1.13 -29.57 -2.18
N GLN A 317 -1.73 -28.80 -3.09
CA GLN A 317 -2.73 -29.26 -4.03
C GLN A 317 -2.10 -30.12 -5.15
N MET A 318 -0.89 -29.78 -5.61
CA MET A 318 -0.15 -30.61 -6.54
C MET A 318 0.17 -32.01 -5.98
N ARG A 319 0.35 -32.14 -4.66
CA ARG A 319 0.58 -33.43 -3.99
C ARG A 319 -0.66 -34.32 -3.88
N LYS A 320 -1.88 -33.75 -3.88
CA LYS A 320 -3.16 -34.48 -3.79
C LYS A 320 -3.70 -34.97 -5.13
N ARG A 321 -2.88 -35.09 -6.10
CA ARG A 321 -3.18 -35.11 -7.52
C ARG A 321 -3.58 -36.46 -8.11
N SER A 322 -3.83 -37.48 -7.35
CA SER A 322 -4.23 -38.80 -7.83
C SER A 322 -5.71 -38.92 -8.26
N ASP A 323 -6.50 -37.86 -8.03
CA ASP A 323 -7.94 -37.88 -8.36
C ASP A 323 -8.20 -37.13 -9.69
N ILE A 324 -8.70 -37.90 -10.67
CA ILE A 324 -9.04 -37.42 -12.02
C ILE A 324 -10.43 -36.75 -12.07
N ASP A 325 -11.09 -36.55 -10.94
CA ASP A 325 -12.42 -35.97 -10.86
C ASP A 325 -12.42 -34.47 -11.20
N PRO A 326 -13.07 -34.02 -12.30
CA PRO A 326 -13.09 -32.62 -12.70
C PRO A 326 -13.72 -31.68 -11.66
N ASP A 327 -14.65 -32.16 -10.84
CA ASP A 327 -15.31 -31.38 -9.80
C ASP A 327 -14.35 -31.03 -8.65
N LYS A 328 -13.46 -31.96 -8.30
CA LYS A 328 -12.40 -31.71 -7.32
C LYS A 328 -11.36 -30.72 -7.83
N TYR A 329 -11.07 -30.70 -9.13
CA TYR A 329 -10.19 -29.70 -9.73
C TYR A 329 -10.77 -28.30 -9.65
N ASN A 330 -12.07 -28.14 -9.88
CA ASN A 330 -12.71 -26.84 -9.76
C ASN A 330 -12.74 -26.35 -8.30
N GLN A 331 -12.96 -27.25 -7.33
CA GLN A 331 -12.90 -26.92 -5.90
C GLN A 331 -11.47 -26.60 -5.44
N LEU A 332 -10.45 -27.29 -5.96
CA LEU A 332 -9.04 -27.03 -5.64
C LEU A 332 -8.57 -25.67 -6.16
N VAL A 333 -9.09 -25.21 -7.29
CA VAL A 333 -8.78 -23.89 -7.86
C VAL A 333 -9.39 -22.75 -7.04
N VAL A 334 -10.56 -22.96 -6.43
CA VAL A 334 -11.22 -21.98 -5.54
C VAL A 334 -10.52 -21.92 -4.18
N ALA A 335 -9.98 -23.04 -3.68
CA ALA A 335 -9.32 -23.11 -2.38
C ALA A 335 -7.97 -22.37 -2.35
N ASP A 336 -7.26 -22.23 -3.48
CA ASP A 336 -6.02 -21.47 -3.56
C ASP A 336 -6.23 -19.96 -3.36
N GLU A 337 -7.39 -19.43 -3.68
CA GLU A 337 -7.75 -18.03 -3.39
C GLU A 337 -7.95 -17.78 -1.89
N GLN A 338 -8.27 -18.82 -1.10
CA GLN A 338 -8.49 -18.72 0.36
C GLN A 338 -7.24 -19.01 1.18
N GLU A 339 -6.31 -19.84 0.71
CA GLU A 339 -5.08 -20.17 1.45
C GLU A 339 -4.05 -19.03 1.48
N VAL A 340 -4.13 -18.07 0.56
CA VAL A 340 -3.25 -16.89 0.53
C VAL A 340 -3.62 -15.86 1.63
N GLU A 341 -4.83 -15.93 2.18
CA GLU A 341 -5.30 -14.99 3.22
C GLU A 341 -4.77 -15.31 4.63
N HIS A 342 -4.19 -16.48 4.88
CA HIS A 342 -3.90 -16.93 6.25
C HIS A 342 -2.43 -16.97 6.67
N GLU A 343 -1.46 -16.73 5.78
CA GLU A 343 -0.05 -16.95 6.12
C GLU A 343 0.69 -15.75 6.74
N TYR A 344 0.15 -14.53 6.72
CA TYR A 344 0.84 -13.36 7.27
C TYR A 344 -0.05 -12.51 8.18
N LYS A 345 0.04 -12.77 9.49
CA LYS A 345 -0.53 -11.92 10.54
C LYS A 345 0.27 -10.64 10.83
N SER A 346 1.39 -10.41 10.20
CA SER A 346 2.10 -9.13 10.25
C SER A 346 1.84 -8.39 8.95
N ASP A 347 0.92 -7.45 9.00
CA ASP A 347 0.32 -6.80 7.84
C ASP A 347 1.30 -6.06 6.93
N TYR A 348 2.59 -5.93 7.27
CA TYR A 348 3.49 -5.01 6.56
C TYR A 348 4.96 -5.43 6.52
N ARG A 349 5.28 -6.70 6.75
CA ARG A 349 6.62 -7.24 6.49
C ARG A 349 6.77 -7.63 5.03
N GLY A 350 7.83 -7.17 4.40
CA GLY A 350 8.13 -7.47 3.02
C GLY A 350 7.29 -6.65 2.02
N ARG A 351 7.21 -7.11 0.77
CA ARG A 351 6.41 -6.47 -0.27
C ARG A 351 4.93 -6.60 0.04
N VAL A 352 4.16 -5.53 -0.18
CA VAL A 352 2.71 -5.56 -0.04
C VAL A 352 2.11 -6.67 -0.91
N GLN A 353 1.64 -7.75 -0.29
CA GLN A 353 1.14 -8.94 -1.00
C GLN A 353 -0.38 -8.97 -1.08
N ASN A 354 -1.08 -8.25 -0.21
CA ASN A 354 -2.54 -8.32 -0.13
C ASN A 354 -3.19 -7.50 -1.25
N ARG A 355 -3.77 -8.20 -2.25
CA ARG A 355 -4.50 -7.59 -3.38
C ARG A 355 -5.97 -7.31 -3.09
N LYS A 356 -6.53 -7.92 -2.04
CA LYS A 356 -7.94 -7.76 -1.62
C LYS A 356 -8.00 -6.75 -0.47
N THR A 357 -7.75 -5.49 -0.77
CA THR A 357 -7.95 -4.43 0.21
C THR A 357 -9.33 -3.83 0.01
N ASP A 358 -10.14 -3.86 1.06
CA ASP A 358 -11.38 -3.11 1.08
C ASP A 358 -11.04 -1.62 1.10
N VAL A 359 -11.40 -0.95 0.01
CA VAL A 359 -11.16 0.48 -0.15
C VAL A 359 -12.37 1.21 0.42
N ALA A 360 -12.29 1.52 1.71
CA ALA A 360 -13.31 2.24 2.44
C ALA A 360 -12.71 3.50 3.09
N LEU A 361 -13.55 4.51 3.28
CA LEU A 361 -13.19 5.68 4.06
C LEU A 361 -12.97 5.29 5.52
N LEU A 362 -12.00 5.92 6.15
CA LEU A 362 -11.80 5.78 7.60
C LEU A 362 -12.93 6.48 8.34
N PRO A 363 -13.34 5.94 9.51
CA PRO A 363 -14.49 6.47 10.25
C PRO A 363 -14.28 7.88 10.78
N MET A 364 -15.37 8.50 11.22
CA MET A 364 -15.37 9.80 11.90
C MET A 364 -14.67 9.70 13.26
N TYR A 365 -14.01 10.77 13.67
CA TYR A 365 -13.53 10.94 15.04
C TYR A 365 -14.70 11.19 15.99
N ALA A 366 -14.72 10.44 17.09
CA ALA A 366 -15.71 10.55 18.16
C ALA A 366 -15.03 10.81 19.49
N LEU A 367 -15.80 11.36 20.44
CA LEU A 367 -15.43 11.41 21.85
C LEU A 367 -15.63 10.03 22.48
N THR A 368 -14.64 9.56 23.24
CA THR A 368 -14.64 8.22 23.86
C THR A 368 -13.93 8.22 25.21
N PHE A 369 -14.25 7.24 26.07
CA PHE A 369 -13.47 6.94 27.29
C PHE A 369 -12.38 5.89 27.07
N ILE A 370 -12.20 5.44 25.85
CA ILE A 370 -11.18 4.47 25.50
C ILE A 370 -9.95 5.22 25.02
N GLN A 371 -8.86 5.10 25.78
CA GLN A 371 -7.59 5.66 25.34
C GLN A 371 -7.14 4.92 24.07
N PRO A 372 -6.86 5.65 22.98
CA PRO A 372 -6.35 5.04 21.76
C PRO A 372 -5.04 4.28 22.06
N GLN A 373 -4.97 3.01 21.68
CA GLN A 373 -3.74 2.23 21.76
C GLN A 373 -3.01 2.36 20.42
N ASN A 374 -2.07 3.28 20.35
CA ASN A 374 -1.22 3.42 19.17
C ASN A 374 0.06 2.63 19.37
N SER A 375 0.21 1.53 18.66
CA SER A 375 1.45 0.75 18.62
C SER A 375 2.53 1.40 17.74
N VAL A 376 2.17 2.38 16.92
CA VAL A 376 3.02 2.90 15.84
C VAL A 376 2.94 4.43 15.66
N LYS A 377 1.84 5.09 15.99
CA LYS A 377 1.74 6.55 15.98
C LYS A 377 2.38 7.16 17.22
N VAL A 378 3.27 8.12 17.00
CA VAL A 378 3.90 8.88 18.10
C VAL A 378 2.92 9.86 18.74
N ASP A 379 1.89 10.30 18.00
CA ASP A 379 0.96 11.33 18.45
C ASP A 379 -0.44 10.74 18.77
N THR A 380 -0.88 10.96 19.99
CA THR A 380 -2.29 10.76 20.36
C THR A 380 -3.13 11.92 19.82
N PRO A 381 -4.35 11.67 19.30
CA PRO A 381 -5.23 12.75 18.85
C PRO A 381 -5.46 13.76 19.98
N PHE A 382 -5.16 15.02 19.71
CA PHE A 382 -5.29 16.12 20.67
C PHE A 382 -6.14 17.24 20.09
N GLU A 383 -7.01 17.79 20.96
CA GLU A 383 -7.83 18.95 20.63
C GLU A 383 -8.07 19.82 21.89
N ASN A 384 -7.94 21.14 21.72
CA ASN A 384 -7.95 22.08 22.83
C ASN A 384 -9.28 22.11 23.60
N SER A 385 -10.43 22.00 22.94
CA SER A 385 -11.74 22.03 23.61
C SER A 385 -11.97 20.76 24.44
N VAL A 386 -11.46 19.62 24.00
CA VAL A 386 -11.50 18.36 24.77
C VAL A 386 -10.60 18.44 25.98
N ASP A 387 -9.40 18.98 25.83
CA ASP A 387 -8.47 19.14 26.95
C ASP A 387 -9.03 20.13 28.00
N ALA A 388 -9.56 21.29 27.57
CA ALA A 388 -10.19 22.25 28.43
C ALA A 388 -11.41 21.66 29.20
N PHE A 389 -12.21 20.83 28.51
CA PHE A 389 -13.31 20.11 29.15
C PHE A 389 -12.80 19.13 30.21
N ASN A 390 -11.77 18.35 29.91
CA ASN A 390 -11.17 17.39 30.84
C ASN A 390 -10.59 18.07 32.09
N GLN A 391 -9.98 19.25 31.94
CA GLN A 391 -9.46 20.03 33.07
C GLN A 391 -10.55 20.58 33.98
N THR A 392 -11.70 20.91 33.43
CA THR A 392 -12.79 21.52 34.17
C THR A 392 -13.78 20.52 34.73
N SER A 393 -13.99 19.38 34.08
CA SER A 393 -15.02 18.40 34.45
C SER A 393 -14.70 17.61 35.71
N GLY A 394 -13.42 17.48 36.08
CA GLY A 394 -12.95 16.71 37.25
C GLY A 394 -13.42 15.25 37.29
N SER A 395 -13.91 14.74 36.17
CA SER A 395 -14.52 13.43 35.98
C SER A 395 -13.64 12.53 35.15
N ARG A 396 -14.22 11.53 34.49
CA ARG A 396 -13.51 10.60 33.64
C ARG A 396 -12.99 11.30 32.37
N THR A 397 -11.71 11.10 32.05
CA THR A 397 -11.07 11.73 30.88
C THR A 397 -11.67 11.25 29.55
N ILE A 398 -12.04 12.20 28.72
CA ILE A 398 -12.49 11.97 27.34
C ILE A 398 -11.27 11.99 26.41
N TYR A 399 -11.23 11.06 25.46
CA TYR A 399 -10.26 10.96 24.39
C TYR A 399 -10.93 11.11 23.02
N LEU A 400 -10.11 11.33 22.00
CA LEU A 400 -10.52 11.31 20.59
C LEU A 400 -10.09 10.01 19.95
N SER A 401 -11.00 9.35 19.23
CA SER A 401 -10.66 8.17 18.44
C SER A 401 -11.58 8.05 17.21
N CYS A 402 -11.01 7.58 16.10
CA CYS A 402 -11.75 7.08 14.96
C CYS A 402 -11.86 5.54 14.99
N ASP A 403 -11.19 4.85 15.93
CA ASP A 403 -11.25 3.40 16.06
C ASP A 403 -12.58 2.96 16.67
N GLN A 404 -13.22 1.98 16.03
CA GLN A 404 -14.41 1.32 16.54
C GLN A 404 -14.02 0.14 17.44
N ALA A 405 -13.41 0.45 18.58
CA ALA A 405 -13.03 -0.61 19.52
C ALA A 405 -14.28 -1.30 20.10
N THR A 406 -14.38 -2.60 19.93
CA THR A 406 -15.40 -3.41 20.61
C THR A 406 -15.16 -3.40 22.11
N VAL A 407 -16.18 -3.04 22.86
CA VAL A 407 -16.09 -2.97 24.32
C VAL A 407 -16.27 -4.38 24.88
N GLY A 408 -15.24 -4.93 25.52
CA GLY A 408 -15.34 -6.22 26.20
C GLY A 408 -16.32 -6.17 27.39
N GLU A 409 -16.88 -7.33 27.76
CA GLU A 409 -17.96 -7.48 28.75
C GLU A 409 -17.67 -6.77 30.10
N SER A 410 -16.46 -6.89 30.62
CA SER A 410 -16.06 -6.26 31.88
C SER A 410 -16.05 -4.73 31.80
N ARG A 411 -15.70 -4.18 30.64
CA ARG A 411 -15.70 -2.73 30.39
C ARG A 411 -17.11 -2.23 30.18
N MET A 412 -17.96 -3.01 29.52
CA MET A 412 -19.38 -2.71 29.34
C MET A 412 -20.09 -2.57 30.69
N LYS A 413 -19.87 -3.51 31.63
CA LYS A 413 -20.43 -3.43 33.00
C LYS A 413 -20.03 -2.14 33.72
N ARG A 414 -18.73 -1.79 33.70
CA ARG A 414 -18.25 -0.53 34.30
C ARG A 414 -18.84 0.72 33.64
N THR A 415 -19.17 0.64 32.38
CA THR A 415 -19.80 1.77 31.65
C THR A 415 -21.26 1.92 32.10
N PHE A 416 -22.02 0.85 32.31
CA PHE A 416 -23.35 0.90 32.90
C PHE A 416 -23.32 1.48 34.32
N GLU A 417 -22.43 0.99 35.19
CA GLU A 417 -22.24 1.53 36.54
C GLU A 417 -21.94 3.05 36.54
N TYR A 418 -21.16 3.50 35.54
CA TYR A 418 -20.87 4.93 35.38
C TYR A 418 -22.07 5.72 34.89
N ILE A 419 -22.88 5.21 33.96
CA ILE A 419 -24.13 5.82 33.51
C ILE A 419 -25.11 5.98 34.67
N ASP A 420 -25.27 4.96 35.52
CA ASP A 420 -26.15 5.01 36.69
C ASP A 420 -25.67 6.05 37.71
N SER A 421 -24.36 6.13 37.94
CA SER A 421 -23.75 7.15 38.80
C SER A 421 -24.01 8.56 38.26
N LEU A 422 -23.80 8.82 36.96
CA LEU A 422 -24.08 10.11 36.34
C LEU A 422 -25.54 10.46 36.39
N SER A 423 -26.45 9.51 36.19
CA SER A 423 -27.91 9.72 36.28
C SER A 423 -28.31 10.17 37.66
N THR A 424 -27.80 9.53 38.71
CA THR A 424 -28.04 9.94 40.11
C THR A 424 -27.54 11.36 40.39
N ILE A 425 -26.36 11.73 39.84
CA ILE A 425 -25.80 13.07 40.05
C ILE A 425 -26.64 14.13 39.29
N ILE A 426 -27.07 13.81 38.08
CA ILE A 426 -27.92 14.69 37.25
C ILE A 426 -29.25 14.95 37.95
N ASP A 427 -29.90 13.91 38.50
CA ASP A 427 -31.19 14.03 39.20
C ASP A 427 -31.08 14.86 40.49
N GLN A 428 -29.91 14.85 41.13
CA GLN A 428 -29.65 15.61 42.35
C GLN A 428 -29.14 17.04 42.08
N ALA A 429 -28.86 17.39 40.83
CA ALA A 429 -28.25 18.66 40.48
C ALA A 429 -29.22 19.84 40.72
N LYS A 430 -28.82 20.79 41.56
CA LYS A 430 -29.64 21.97 41.91
C LYS A 430 -29.60 23.09 40.88
N THR A 431 -28.69 23.05 39.91
CA THR A 431 -28.50 24.10 38.90
C THR A 431 -28.30 23.49 37.52
N THR A 432 -29.02 24.02 36.54
CA THR A 432 -28.98 23.58 35.16
C THR A 432 -27.58 23.70 34.53
N ALA A 433 -26.81 24.73 34.89
CA ALA A 433 -25.42 24.90 34.37
C ALA A 433 -24.46 23.76 34.72
N LYS A 434 -24.70 23.04 35.83
CA LYS A 434 -23.91 21.88 36.22
C LYS A 434 -24.33 20.59 35.51
N VAL A 435 -25.51 20.59 34.90
CA VAL A 435 -26.10 19.40 34.24
C VAL A 435 -25.52 19.20 32.84
N ALA A 436 -25.29 20.26 32.09
CA ALA A 436 -24.81 20.16 30.70
C ALA A 436 -23.50 19.35 30.55
N PRO A 437 -22.43 19.56 31.33
CA PRO A 437 -21.24 18.74 31.27
C PRO A 437 -21.48 17.27 31.63
N LEU A 438 -22.36 16.99 32.58
CA LEU A 438 -22.70 15.63 33.00
C LEU A 438 -23.49 14.89 31.91
N LEU A 439 -24.40 15.59 31.23
CA LEU A 439 -25.13 15.04 30.08
C LEU A 439 -24.15 14.67 28.92
N LEU A 440 -23.18 15.54 28.64
CA LEU A 440 -22.14 15.22 27.64
C LEU A 440 -21.38 13.94 28.04
N LEU A 441 -20.97 13.82 29.30
CA LEU A 441 -20.27 12.61 29.78
C LEU A 441 -21.14 11.36 29.68
N ARG A 442 -22.44 11.47 30.04
CA ARG A 442 -23.38 10.35 29.97
C ARG A 442 -23.65 9.95 28.51
N ALA A 443 -23.77 10.92 27.63
CA ALA A 443 -23.91 10.67 26.19
C ALA A 443 -22.66 9.96 25.58
N VAL A 444 -21.45 10.34 25.98
CA VAL A 444 -20.21 9.64 25.57
C VAL A 444 -20.20 8.20 26.11
N ALA A 445 -20.72 7.99 27.33
CA ALA A 445 -20.85 6.64 27.89
C ALA A 445 -21.88 5.80 27.11
N TYR A 446 -23.06 6.34 26.81
CA TYR A 446 -24.06 5.68 25.96
C TYR A 446 -23.52 5.37 24.56
N ALA A 447 -22.83 6.31 23.94
CA ALA A 447 -22.22 6.08 22.62
C ALA A 447 -21.17 4.96 22.66
N SER A 448 -20.41 4.83 23.76
CA SER A 448 -19.42 3.77 23.95
C SER A 448 -20.02 2.35 23.98
N ILE A 449 -21.28 2.21 24.37
CA ILE A 449 -22.03 0.95 24.37
C ILE A 449 -23.01 0.86 23.18
N GLN A 450 -22.87 1.74 22.18
CA GLN A 450 -23.69 1.82 20.97
C GLN A 450 -25.17 2.16 21.20
N ASN A 451 -25.52 2.71 22.36
CA ASN A 451 -26.85 3.23 22.63
C ASN A 451 -26.94 4.68 22.14
N PHE A 452 -27.01 4.84 20.83
CA PHE A 452 -26.93 6.15 20.18
C PHE A 452 -28.20 7.00 20.40
N ASP A 453 -29.37 6.38 20.56
CA ASP A 453 -30.62 7.12 20.79
C ASP A 453 -30.56 7.89 22.12
N ASN A 454 -30.25 7.22 23.24
CA ASN A 454 -30.09 7.86 24.51
C ASN A 454 -28.94 8.89 24.53
N ALA A 455 -27.88 8.63 23.78
CA ALA A 455 -26.81 9.61 23.63
C ALA A 455 -27.29 10.90 22.93
N ILE A 456 -28.10 10.78 21.87
CA ILE A 456 -28.65 11.91 21.12
C ILE A 456 -29.63 12.69 22.00
N ASP A 457 -30.46 12.02 22.80
CA ASP A 457 -31.41 12.67 23.73
C ASP A 457 -30.66 13.50 24.77
N ASP A 458 -29.63 12.92 25.41
CA ASP A 458 -28.78 13.64 26.37
C ASP A 458 -28.10 14.87 25.76
N LEU A 459 -27.54 14.69 24.54
CA LEU A 459 -26.87 15.78 23.83
C LEU A 459 -27.85 16.88 23.39
N SER A 460 -29.07 16.51 23.04
CA SER A 460 -30.11 17.48 22.69
C SER A 460 -30.53 18.30 23.88
N ILE A 461 -30.67 17.71 25.07
CA ILE A 461 -30.90 18.41 26.30
C ILE A 461 -29.68 19.27 26.69
N CYS A 462 -28.48 18.74 26.54
CA CYS A 462 -27.24 19.47 26.78
C CYS A 462 -27.20 20.77 25.95
N LEU A 463 -27.52 20.69 24.65
CA LEU A 463 -27.54 21.85 23.74
C LEU A 463 -28.69 22.83 23.99
N GLN A 464 -29.80 22.39 24.59
CA GLN A 464 -30.85 23.31 25.08
C GLN A 464 -30.38 24.13 26.28
N ILE A 465 -29.49 23.55 27.12
CA ILE A 465 -28.92 24.22 28.29
C ILE A 465 -27.73 25.09 27.88
N ASP A 466 -26.86 24.56 27.05
CA ASP A 466 -25.63 25.22 26.56
C ASP A 466 -25.50 25.05 25.04
N SER A 467 -26.04 25.99 24.30
CA SER A 467 -25.98 26.04 22.84
C SER A 467 -24.58 26.39 22.30
N THR A 468 -23.59 26.66 23.15
CA THR A 468 -22.22 27.00 22.77
C THR A 468 -21.26 25.81 22.87
N SER A 469 -21.76 24.65 23.27
CA SER A 469 -20.94 23.42 23.39
C SER A 469 -20.64 22.79 22.04
N SER A 470 -19.49 23.11 21.47
CA SER A 470 -19.00 22.49 20.21
C SER A 470 -18.87 20.98 20.34
N LEU A 471 -18.48 20.47 21.52
CA LEU A 471 -18.32 19.03 21.78
C LEU A 471 -19.67 18.29 21.76
N ALA A 472 -20.74 18.93 22.25
CA ALA A 472 -22.08 18.35 22.23
C ALA A 472 -22.63 18.23 20.80
N TYR A 473 -22.48 19.27 19.97
CA TYR A 473 -22.80 19.20 18.54
C TYR A 473 -22.00 18.13 17.83
N TRP A 474 -20.67 18.09 18.06
CA TRP A 474 -19.79 17.10 17.48
C TRP A 474 -20.25 15.67 17.79
N GLN A 475 -20.41 15.34 19.07
CA GLN A 475 -20.79 14.00 19.48
C GLN A 475 -22.19 13.62 19.00
N ARG A 476 -23.15 14.57 18.98
CA ARG A 476 -24.50 14.33 18.46
C ARG A 476 -24.46 14.00 16.96
N ALA A 477 -23.70 14.76 16.18
CA ALA A 477 -23.51 14.49 14.76
C ALA A 477 -22.94 13.09 14.52
N VAL A 478 -21.94 12.66 15.30
CA VAL A 478 -21.35 11.31 15.16
C VAL A 478 -22.36 10.22 15.52
N CYS A 479 -23.11 10.37 16.61
CA CYS A 479 -24.16 9.40 16.98
C CYS A 479 -25.24 9.29 15.91
N GLN A 480 -25.72 10.42 15.37
CA GLN A 480 -26.71 10.44 14.27
C GLN A 480 -26.15 9.80 13.00
N ALA A 481 -24.86 10.05 12.66
CA ALA A 481 -24.21 9.44 11.52
C ALA A 481 -24.16 7.91 11.66
N LYS A 482 -23.91 7.38 12.86
CA LYS A 482 -23.89 5.95 13.13
C LYS A 482 -25.27 5.30 12.99
N ILE A 483 -26.33 5.95 13.48
CA ILE A 483 -27.72 5.49 13.25
C ILE A 483 -28.05 5.51 11.75
N ASN A 484 -27.62 6.54 11.03
CA ASN A 484 -27.85 6.63 9.59
C ASN A 484 -27.11 5.54 8.82
N GLU A 485 -25.87 5.23 9.21
CA GLU A 485 -25.10 4.12 8.63
C GLU A 485 -25.83 2.78 8.83
N PHE A 486 -26.34 2.50 10.01
CA PHE A 486 -27.15 1.33 10.30
C PHE A 486 -28.44 1.30 9.48
N ASN A 487 -29.21 2.38 9.46
CA ASN A 487 -30.46 2.48 8.70
C ASN A 487 -30.23 2.33 7.18
N ALA A 488 -29.12 2.83 6.65
CA ALA A 488 -28.74 2.64 5.25
C ALA A 488 -28.48 1.15 4.92
N SER A 489 -27.84 0.42 5.82
CA SER A 489 -27.62 -1.02 5.68
C SER A 489 -28.93 -1.82 5.65
N GLU A 490 -29.98 -1.32 6.30
CA GLU A 490 -31.35 -1.84 6.30
C GLU A 490 -32.20 -1.35 5.10
N GLY A 491 -31.61 -0.56 4.18
CA GLY A 491 -32.29 -0.09 2.97
C GLY A 491 -33.20 1.13 3.16
N THR A 492 -33.08 1.86 4.28
CA THR A 492 -33.87 3.05 4.56
C THR A 492 -33.25 4.28 3.89
N ASN A 493 -34.08 5.16 3.28
CA ASN A 493 -33.59 6.45 2.74
C ASN A 493 -33.20 7.40 3.88
N ILE A 494 -31.93 7.85 3.86
CA ILE A 494 -31.31 8.65 4.92
C ILE A 494 -31.05 10.11 4.54
N ASP A 495 -31.51 10.60 3.39
CA ASP A 495 -31.15 11.93 2.86
C ASP A 495 -31.50 13.08 3.81
N LEU A 496 -32.72 13.10 4.36
CA LEU A 496 -33.16 14.12 5.30
C LEU A 496 -32.42 14.05 6.65
N LYS A 497 -32.18 12.83 7.14
CA LYS A 497 -31.43 12.60 8.39
C LYS A 497 -29.97 13.03 8.30
N SER A 498 -29.37 12.89 7.13
CA SER A 498 -28.01 13.35 6.86
C SER A 498 -27.89 14.89 6.86
N ALA A 499 -28.96 15.64 6.59
CA ALA A 499 -28.95 17.08 6.67
C ALA A 499 -28.78 17.59 8.12
N ASN A 500 -29.37 16.91 9.11
CA ASN A 500 -29.19 17.23 10.53
C ASN A 500 -27.73 17.03 10.97
N VAL A 501 -27.09 15.96 10.52
CA VAL A 501 -25.67 15.70 10.82
C VAL A 501 -24.77 16.81 10.26
N LEU A 502 -25.05 17.28 9.02
CA LEU A 502 -24.33 18.41 8.42
C LEU A 502 -24.57 19.71 9.19
N GLY A 503 -25.78 19.94 9.67
CA GLY A 503 -26.14 21.10 10.52
C GLY A 503 -25.29 21.11 11.79
N ASP A 504 -25.34 20.02 12.56
CA ASP A 504 -24.57 19.89 13.80
C ASP A 504 -23.07 20.06 13.62
N LEU A 505 -22.48 19.45 12.55
CA LEU A 505 -21.06 19.63 12.26
C LEU A 505 -20.74 21.08 11.86
N SER A 506 -21.63 21.76 11.15
CA SER A 506 -21.44 23.16 10.76
C SER A 506 -21.54 24.10 11.96
N ASP A 507 -22.46 23.86 12.89
CA ASP A 507 -22.57 24.58 14.14
C ASP A 507 -21.34 24.35 15.03
N ALA A 508 -20.88 23.11 15.14
CA ALA A 508 -19.63 22.77 15.84
C ALA A 508 -18.41 23.50 15.25
N ILE A 509 -18.30 23.57 13.93
CA ILE A 509 -17.24 24.30 13.23
C ILE A 509 -17.32 25.81 13.48
N ALA A 510 -18.53 26.37 13.47
CA ALA A 510 -18.72 27.79 13.77
C ALA A 510 -18.26 28.17 15.20
N LEU A 511 -18.45 27.26 16.16
CA LEU A 511 -18.04 27.42 17.55
C LEU A 511 -16.53 27.11 17.75
N ALA A 512 -15.96 26.21 16.99
CA ALA A 512 -14.57 25.78 17.10
C ALA A 512 -13.88 25.70 15.70
N PRO A 513 -13.63 26.83 15.03
CA PRO A 513 -13.15 26.86 13.65
C PRO A 513 -11.68 26.40 13.49
N GLN A 514 -10.93 26.24 14.58
CA GLN A 514 -9.56 25.73 14.58
C GLN A 514 -9.47 24.21 14.82
N ASN A 515 -10.62 23.54 14.99
CA ASN A 515 -10.66 22.11 15.24
C ASN A 515 -10.62 21.32 13.92
N SER A 516 -9.48 20.69 13.60
CA SER A 516 -9.25 19.92 12.37
C SER A 516 -10.16 18.70 12.24
N TYR A 517 -10.54 18.07 13.36
CA TYR A 517 -11.37 16.86 13.37
C TYR A 517 -12.81 17.12 12.94
N LEU A 518 -13.31 18.32 13.16
CA LEU A 518 -14.67 18.69 12.72
C LEU A 518 -14.75 18.78 11.20
N TYR A 519 -13.78 19.42 10.57
CA TYR A 519 -13.67 19.45 9.10
C TYR A 519 -13.47 18.05 8.54
N TYR A 520 -12.62 17.24 9.16
CA TYR A 520 -12.45 15.83 8.78
C TYR A 520 -13.77 15.07 8.81
N ASN A 521 -14.53 15.18 9.88
CA ASN A 521 -15.83 14.50 10.03
C ASN A 521 -16.86 14.99 9.00
N ARG A 522 -16.92 16.29 8.72
CA ARG A 522 -17.82 16.83 7.70
C ARG A 522 -17.41 16.40 6.30
N GLY A 523 -16.11 16.34 6.03
CA GLY A 523 -15.54 15.77 4.82
C GLY A 523 -15.94 14.30 4.61
N ASN A 524 -15.92 13.49 5.68
CA ASN A 524 -16.38 12.09 5.63
C ASN A 524 -17.86 12.02 5.19
N LEU A 525 -18.71 12.89 5.73
CA LEU A 525 -20.12 12.90 5.37
C LEU A 525 -20.34 13.29 3.90
N TYR A 526 -19.62 14.30 3.41
CA TYR A 526 -19.66 14.67 1.99
C TYR A 526 -19.17 13.52 1.09
N ALA A 527 -18.07 12.85 1.47
CA ALA A 527 -17.53 11.73 0.69
C ALA A 527 -18.49 10.54 0.64
N LEU A 528 -19.15 10.19 1.75
CA LEU A 528 -20.18 9.15 1.80
C LEU A 528 -21.39 9.46 0.91
N ARG A 529 -21.71 10.74 0.71
CA ARG A 529 -22.78 11.20 -0.21
C ARG A 529 -22.32 11.31 -1.68
N GLY A 530 -21.06 11.02 -1.96
CA GLY A 530 -20.47 11.15 -3.29
C GLY A 530 -20.11 12.59 -3.70
N ASP A 531 -20.25 13.58 -2.80
CA ASP A 531 -19.80 14.95 -3.03
C ASP A 531 -18.31 15.10 -2.72
N TYR A 532 -17.51 14.51 -3.60
CA TYR A 532 -16.07 14.44 -3.42
C TYR A 532 -15.39 15.81 -3.44
N GLN A 533 -15.97 16.79 -4.14
CA GLN A 533 -15.39 18.15 -4.21
C GLN A 533 -15.44 18.85 -2.86
N ARG A 534 -16.60 18.81 -2.19
CA ARG A 534 -16.74 19.38 -0.84
C ARG A 534 -15.94 18.57 0.18
N ALA A 535 -15.90 17.25 0.03
CA ALA A 535 -15.07 16.40 0.88
C ALA A 535 -13.58 16.77 0.80
N ILE A 536 -13.04 16.93 -0.41
CA ILE A 536 -11.64 17.33 -0.65
C ILE A 536 -11.36 18.71 -0.04
N ALA A 537 -12.29 19.65 -0.15
CA ALA A 537 -12.15 20.98 0.44
C ALA A 537 -12.06 20.91 1.97
N ASP A 538 -12.96 20.18 2.61
CA ASP A 538 -12.98 20.02 4.06
C ASP A 538 -11.76 19.26 4.58
N TYR A 539 -11.35 18.17 3.94
CA TYR A 539 -10.10 17.49 4.31
C TYR A 539 -8.87 18.39 4.12
N SER A 540 -8.86 19.23 3.09
CA SER A 540 -7.76 20.18 2.87
C SER A 540 -7.72 21.23 3.98
N GLN A 541 -8.87 21.69 4.46
CA GLN A 541 -8.95 22.59 5.61
C GLN A 541 -8.48 21.88 6.90
N ALA A 542 -8.89 20.63 7.11
CA ALA A 542 -8.41 19.82 8.23
C ALA A 542 -6.89 19.69 8.23
N LEU A 543 -6.28 19.44 7.04
CA LEU A 543 -4.83 19.31 6.86
C LEU A 543 -4.09 20.65 6.95
N THR A 544 -4.73 21.76 6.65
CA THR A 544 -4.15 23.10 6.90
C THR A 544 -4.01 23.36 8.41
N LEU A 545 -4.96 22.87 9.19
CA LEU A 545 -4.97 23.01 10.65
C LEU A 545 -4.07 21.96 11.34
N ASN A 546 -4.03 20.74 10.80
CA ASN A 546 -3.22 19.64 11.31
C ASN A 546 -2.67 18.78 10.18
N GLN A 547 -1.41 19.00 9.80
CA GLN A 547 -0.74 18.26 8.72
C GLN A 547 -0.42 16.80 9.09
N ASP A 548 -0.41 16.47 10.36
CA ASP A 548 -0.09 15.12 10.86
C ASP A 548 -1.34 14.22 10.97
N LEU A 549 -2.51 14.72 10.57
CA LEU A 549 -3.76 13.95 10.54
C LEU A 549 -3.76 12.97 9.37
N ALA A 550 -3.17 11.79 9.60
CA ALA A 550 -2.98 10.76 8.58
C ALA A 550 -4.30 10.28 7.94
N GLU A 551 -5.38 10.23 8.74
CA GLU A 551 -6.70 9.83 8.30
C GLU A 551 -7.28 10.83 7.29
N ALA A 552 -7.00 12.13 7.46
CA ALA A 552 -7.43 13.15 6.50
C ALA A 552 -6.69 13.02 5.16
N TRP A 553 -5.39 12.74 5.19
CA TRP A 553 -4.64 12.43 3.98
C TRP A 553 -5.21 11.22 3.26
N TYR A 554 -5.50 10.14 4.00
CA TYR A 554 -6.04 8.91 3.45
C TYR A 554 -7.42 9.12 2.80
N ASN A 555 -8.37 9.74 3.54
CA ASN A 555 -9.72 9.95 3.04
C ASN A 555 -9.77 10.98 1.91
N ARG A 556 -8.91 12.02 1.95
CA ARG A 556 -8.75 12.95 0.82
C ARG A 556 -8.21 12.25 -0.41
N GLY A 557 -7.20 11.40 -0.24
CA GLY A 557 -6.64 10.59 -1.30
C GLY A 557 -7.68 9.69 -1.97
N LEU A 558 -8.50 8.98 -1.18
CA LEU A 558 -9.61 8.19 -1.70
C LEU A 558 -10.66 9.07 -2.43
N SER A 559 -11.02 10.21 -1.85
CA SER A 559 -11.98 11.13 -2.46
C SER A 559 -11.50 11.66 -3.81
N LYS A 560 -10.21 11.99 -3.93
CA LYS A 560 -9.58 12.36 -5.22
C LYS A 560 -9.63 11.21 -6.22
N ILE A 561 -9.32 9.98 -5.80
CA ILE A 561 -9.39 8.79 -6.66
C ILE A 561 -10.82 8.57 -7.17
N PHE A 562 -11.83 8.67 -6.29
CA PHE A 562 -13.23 8.52 -6.68
C PHE A 562 -13.69 9.66 -7.59
N ALA A 563 -13.14 10.86 -7.44
CA ALA A 563 -13.31 11.99 -8.34
C ALA A 563 -12.49 11.86 -9.66
N LYS A 564 -11.81 10.73 -9.89
CA LYS A 564 -10.96 10.42 -11.05
C LYS A 564 -9.61 11.19 -11.11
N HIS A 565 -9.21 11.82 -10.02
CA HIS A 565 -7.88 12.44 -9.84
C HIS A 565 -6.93 11.42 -9.18
N VAL A 566 -6.66 10.32 -9.90
CA VAL A 566 -5.95 9.15 -9.33
C VAL A 566 -4.54 9.52 -8.88
N GLU A 567 -3.82 10.29 -9.67
CA GLU A 567 -2.42 10.65 -9.41
C GLU A 567 -2.25 11.44 -8.11
N GLU A 568 -3.04 12.50 -7.95
CA GLU A 568 -3.06 13.32 -6.74
C GLU A 568 -3.56 12.53 -5.52
N GLY A 569 -4.49 11.60 -5.75
CA GLY A 569 -4.99 10.72 -4.69
C GLY A 569 -3.92 9.76 -4.19
N VAL A 570 -3.09 9.22 -5.08
CA VAL A 570 -1.94 8.36 -4.72
C VAL A 570 -0.89 9.14 -3.93
N GLU A 571 -0.66 10.42 -4.25
CA GLU A 571 0.25 11.28 -3.47
C GLU A 571 -0.25 11.48 -2.03
N ASP A 572 -1.53 11.76 -1.86
CA ASP A 572 -2.14 11.88 -0.53
C ASP A 572 -2.06 10.55 0.25
N LEU A 573 -2.29 9.41 -0.42
CA LEU A 573 -2.14 8.08 0.19
C LEU A 573 -0.69 7.77 0.60
N SER A 574 0.29 8.16 -0.22
CA SER A 574 1.71 8.04 0.14
C SER A 574 2.00 8.82 1.43
N LYS A 575 1.46 10.04 1.55
CA LYS A 575 1.61 10.84 2.78
C LYS A 575 0.92 10.21 3.98
N ALA A 576 -0.27 9.65 3.81
CA ALA A 576 -0.96 8.89 4.85
C ALA A 576 -0.13 7.69 5.33
N GLY A 577 0.49 6.96 4.40
CA GLY A 577 1.39 5.84 4.69
C GLY A 577 2.64 6.27 5.46
N GLU A 578 3.27 7.40 5.10
CA GLU A 578 4.37 7.99 5.87
C GLU A 578 3.98 8.26 7.32
N LEU A 579 2.78 8.79 7.54
CA LEU A 579 2.24 9.12 8.85
C LEU A 579 1.72 7.90 9.65
N GLY A 580 1.92 6.68 9.12
CA GLY A 580 1.65 5.43 9.83
C GLY A 580 0.34 4.72 9.46
N LEU A 581 -0.40 5.17 8.45
CA LEU A 581 -1.55 4.44 7.90
C LEU A 581 -1.10 3.49 6.77
N TYR A 582 -0.54 2.36 7.15
CA TYR A 582 0.11 1.43 6.23
C TYR A 582 -0.81 0.77 5.21
N GLN A 583 -2.10 0.67 5.53
CA GLN A 583 -3.12 0.22 4.56
C GLN A 583 -3.15 1.10 3.29
N ALA A 584 -2.66 2.33 3.35
CA ALA A 584 -2.52 3.20 2.20
C ALA A 584 -1.66 2.58 1.08
N TYR A 585 -0.60 1.85 1.42
CA TYR A 585 0.27 1.19 0.43
C TYR A 585 -0.45 0.08 -0.34
N SER A 586 -1.36 -0.65 0.31
CA SER A 586 -2.21 -1.64 -0.37
C SER A 586 -3.19 -0.99 -1.36
N VAL A 587 -3.71 0.18 -1.01
CA VAL A 587 -4.58 0.97 -1.90
C VAL A 587 -3.79 1.54 -3.07
N ILE A 588 -2.59 2.10 -2.84
CA ILE A 588 -1.68 2.61 -3.89
C ILE A 588 -1.44 1.51 -4.92
N LYS A 589 -1.08 0.30 -4.47
CA LYS A 589 -0.84 -0.84 -5.35
C LYS A 589 -2.05 -1.19 -6.21
N LYS A 590 -3.26 -1.20 -5.63
CA LYS A 590 -4.51 -1.50 -6.33
C LYS A 590 -4.82 -0.52 -7.46
N TYR A 591 -4.53 0.77 -7.27
CA TYR A 591 -4.83 1.81 -8.28
C TYR A 591 -3.71 2.05 -9.28
N ARG A 592 -2.52 1.56 -9.01
CA ARG A 592 -1.40 1.60 -9.96
C ARG A 592 -1.57 0.59 -11.11
N GLU A 593 -2.15 -0.58 -10.83
CA GLU A 593 -2.31 -1.67 -11.81
C GLU A 593 -3.48 -1.43 -12.78
N LYS A 594 -4.23 -0.32 -12.64
CA LYS A 594 -5.32 0.11 -13.53
C LYS A 594 -4.88 1.25 -14.44
#